data_dda79312ea693c3b325dd67546210ed3
#
_entry.id   dda79312ea693c3b325dd67546210ed3
#
_cell.length_a   1.000
_cell.length_b   1.000
_cell.length_c   1.000
_cell.angle_alpha   90.00
_cell.angle_beta   90.00
_cell.angle_gamma   90.00
#
_symmetry.space_group_name_H-M   'P 1'
#
loop_
_entity.id
_entity.type
_entity.pdbx_description
1 polymer ?
#
loop_
_entity_poly.entity_id
_entity_poly.type
_entity_poly.pdbx_seq_one_letter_code
_entity_poly.pdbx_strand_id
1 'polypeptide(L)'
;MKANELRVGNWVNNNEEDYQITSATIAQLERGDSEAKPIPLTEEWLIKFGFDKKFSKDKFTIIPNGKLDYEKGRTYFNAWTILEHQPEYVHQLQNLYFALTGEELS
;
A
#
# COMPACT_ATOMS: atom_id res chain seq x y z
N MET A 1 -12.46 7.76 -5.47
CA MET A 1 -11.80 7.41 -4.22
C MET A 1 -12.03 8.51 -3.21
N LYS A 2 -12.34 8.18 -1.98
CA LYS A 2 -12.64 9.15 -0.94
C LYS A 2 -11.37 9.61 -0.23
N ALA A 3 -11.34 10.90 0.15
CA ALA A 3 -10.18 11.46 0.85
C ALA A 3 -9.83 10.72 2.15
N ASN A 4 -10.83 10.21 2.87
CA ASN A 4 -10.60 9.52 4.14
C ASN A 4 -9.94 8.14 4.00
N GLU A 5 -9.83 7.62 2.79
CA GLU A 5 -9.12 6.38 2.52
C GLU A 5 -7.62 6.61 2.32
N LEU A 6 -7.19 7.86 2.24
CA LEU A 6 -5.87 8.24 1.80
C LEU A 6 -5.10 8.97 2.88
N ARG A 7 -3.78 8.79 2.84
CA ARG A 7 -2.83 9.47 3.72
C ARG A 7 -1.75 10.12 2.85
N VAL A 8 -1.14 11.16 3.36
CA VAL A 8 0.02 11.78 2.69
C VAL A 8 1.08 10.71 2.45
N GLY A 9 1.59 10.63 1.22
CA GLY A 9 2.57 9.63 0.82
C GLY A 9 1.98 8.40 0.13
N ASN A 10 0.64 8.23 0.13
CA ASN A 10 0.02 7.14 -0.62
C ASN A 10 0.24 7.31 -2.12
N TRP A 11 0.43 6.20 -2.81
CA TRP A 11 0.53 6.18 -4.26
C TRP A 11 -0.84 5.97 -4.88
N VAL A 12 -1.18 6.81 -5.85
CA VAL A 12 -2.43 6.74 -6.62
C VAL A 12 -2.14 7.12 -8.06
N ASN A 13 -3.13 6.98 -8.93
CA ASN A 13 -3.02 7.28 -10.35
C ASN A 13 -4.03 8.36 -10.76
N ASN A 14 -3.65 9.23 -11.69
CA ASN A 14 -4.53 10.30 -12.20
C ASN A 14 -4.95 10.12 -13.66
N ASN A 15 -4.94 8.90 -14.17
CA ASN A 15 -5.17 8.50 -15.56
C ASN A 15 -3.94 8.60 -16.47
N GLU A 16 -2.92 9.33 -16.08
CA GLU A 16 -1.71 9.51 -16.89
C GLU A 16 -0.48 8.93 -16.21
N GLU A 17 -0.35 9.14 -14.90
CA GLU A 17 0.81 8.69 -14.16
C GLU A 17 0.49 8.38 -12.71
N ASP A 18 1.38 7.63 -12.09
CA ASP A 18 1.33 7.35 -10.66
C ASP A 18 1.99 8.52 -9.92
N TYR A 19 1.40 8.91 -8.79
CA TYR A 19 1.97 9.98 -7.99
C TYR A 19 1.70 9.75 -6.51
N GLN A 20 2.47 10.40 -5.65
CA GLN A 20 2.26 10.36 -4.21
C GLN A 20 1.40 11.52 -3.75
N ILE A 21 0.48 11.23 -2.86
CA ILE A 21 -0.47 12.22 -2.33
C ILE A 21 0.24 13.18 -1.37
N THR A 22 -0.06 14.45 -1.52
CA THR A 22 0.35 15.50 -0.58
C THR A 22 -0.86 16.00 0.18
N SER A 23 -0.65 16.84 1.19
CA SER A 23 -1.77 17.45 1.93
C SER A 23 -2.65 18.31 1.02
N ALA A 24 -2.06 18.97 0.02
CA ALA A 24 -2.81 19.73 -0.97
C ALA A 24 -3.72 18.83 -1.80
N THR A 25 -3.24 17.63 -2.17
CA THR A 25 -4.03 16.65 -2.92
C THR A 25 -5.25 16.21 -2.12
N ILE A 26 -5.07 15.95 -0.82
CA ILE A 26 -6.18 15.53 0.05
C ILE A 26 -7.24 16.64 0.11
N ALA A 27 -6.82 17.89 0.28
CA ALA A 27 -7.74 19.01 0.28
C ALA A 27 -8.50 19.14 -1.03
N GLN A 28 -7.85 18.92 -2.17
CA GLN A 28 -8.50 18.93 -3.48
C GLN A 28 -9.52 17.80 -3.61
N LEU A 29 -9.22 16.62 -3.11
CA LEU A 29 -10.14 15.48 -3.13
C LEU A 29 -11.38 15.76 -2.27
N GLU A 30 -11.21 16.39 -1.13
CA GLU A 30 -12.31 16.77 -0.26
C GLU A 30 -13.27 17.76 -0.94
N ARG A 31 -12.74 18.63 -1.80
CA ARG A 31 -13.52 19.59 -2.57
C ARG A 31 -14.06 19.02 -3.88
N GLY A 32 -13.65 17.81 -4.26
CA GLY A 32 -14.00 17.21 -5.54
C GLY A 32 -13.21 17.75 -6.73
N ASP A 33 -12.11 18.47 -6.49
CA ASP A 33 -11.32 19.13 -7.54
C ASP A 33 -10.20 18.27 -8.10
N SER A 34 -10.01 17.07 -7.60
CA SER A 34 -8.92 16.21 -8.04
C SER A 34 -9.44 14.80 -8.31
N GLU A 35 -8.79 14.13 -9.26
CA GLU A 35 -9.05 12.74 -9.52
C GLU A 35 -7.90 11.91 -8.95
N ALA A 36 -8.24 10.92 -8.15
CA ALA A 36 -7.28 9.94 -7.68
C ALA A 36 -7.91 8.57 -7.87
N LYS A 37 -7.18 7.69 -8.53
CA LYS A 37 -7.63 6.32 -8.79
C LYS A 37 -6.74 5.33 -8.05
N PRO A 38 -7.32 4.26 -7.51
CA PRO A 38 -6.50 3.25 -6.85
C PRO A 38 -5.61 2.53 -7.86
N ILE A 39 -4.39 2.23 -7.46
CA ILE A 39 -3.45 1.47 -8.27
C ILE A 39 -3.54 0.02 -7.85
N PRO A 40 -3.87 -0.92 -8.75
CA PRO A 40 -3.88 -2.35 -8.39
C PRO A 40 -2.52 -2.79 -7.86
N LEU A 41 -2.52 -3.56 -6.80
CA LEU A 41 -1.29 -4.06 -6.21
C LEU A 41 -0.73 -5.17 -7.08
N THR A 42 0.52 -5.01 -7.52
CA THR A 42 1.21 -5.97 -8.37
C THR A 42 2.55 -6.36 -7.76
N GLU A 43 3.19 -7.40 -8.30
CA GLU A 43 4.51 -7.80 -7.85
C GLU A 43 5.54 -6.69 -8.04
N GLU A 44 5.41 -5.90 -9.10
CA GLU A 44 6.31 -4.76 -9.34
C GLU A 44 6.25 -3.74 -8.20
N TRP A 45 5.05 -3.47 -7.70
CA TRP A 45 4.88 -2.56 -6.58
C TRP A 45 5.46 -3.13 -5.28
N LEU A 46 5.30 -4.44 -5.06
CA LEU A 46 5.90 -5.09 -3.90
C LEU A 46 7.42 -4.96 -3.93
N ILE A 47 8.03 -5.22 -5.08
CA ILE A 47 9.48 -5.09 -5.25
C ILE A 47 9.92 -3.64 -5.05
N LYS A 48 9.18 -2.70 -5.60
CA LYS A 48 9.46 -1.27 -5.45
C LYS A 48 9.46 -0.82 -3.99
N PHE A 49 8.60 -1.41 -3.17
CA PHE A 49 8.54 -1.11 -1.74
C PHE A 49 9.61 -1.84 -0.90
N GLY A 50 10.39 -2.71 -1.51
CA GLY A 50 11.44 -3.43 -0.81
C GLY A 50 11.08 -4.84 -0.38
N PHE A 51 9.94 -5.35 -0.79
CA PHE A 51 9.61 -6.76 -0.58
C PHE A 51 10.47 -7.62 -1.49
N ASP A 52 10.88 -8.77 -1.00
CA ASP A 52 11.64 -9.72 -1.82
C ASP A 52 11.16 -11.16 -1.57
N LYS A 53 11.63 -12.08 -2.40
CA LYS A 53 11.30 -13.50 -2.31
C LYS A 53 12.37 -14.30 -1.61
N LYS A 54 13.10 -13.69 -0.72
CA LYS A 54 14.26 -14.26 -0.05
C LYS A 54 14.00 -15.58 0.67
N PHE A 55 12.81 -15.70 1.26
CA PHE A 55 12.48 -16.87 2.09
C PHE A 55 11.62 -17.90 1.37
N SER A 56 10.98 -17.55 0.28
CA SER A 56 10.09 -18.46 -0.46
C SER A 56 9.89 -17.94 -1.88
N LYS A 57 9.72 -18.85 -2.84
CA LYS A 57 9.47 -18.48 -4.24
C LYS A 57 8.11 -17.82 -4.45
N ASP A 58 7.14 -18.14 -3.60
CA ASP A 58 5.76 -17.70 -3.76
C ASP A 58 5.36 -16.58 -2.80
N LYS A 59 6.29 -16.10 -1.99
CA LYS A 59 5.98 -15.17 -0.92
C LYS A 59 6.92 -13.97 -0.97
N PHE A 60 6.33 -12.79 -0.99
CA PHE A 60 7.07 -11.53 -0.86
C PHE A 60 7.15 -11.14 0.60
N THR A 61 8.32 -10.78 1.08
CA THR A 61 8.56 -10.48 2.49
C THR A 61 9.31 -9.18 2.67
N ILE A 62 8.91 -8.38 3.67
CA ILE A 62 9.65 -7.22 4.14
C ILE A 62 9.77 -7.30 5.66
N ILE A 63 10.95 -6.95 6.23
CA ILE A 63 11.24 -7.23 7.64
C ILE A 63 11.59 -6.01 8.52
N PRO A 64 11.60 -4.76 8.08
CA PRO A 64 12.24 -3.71 8.90
C PRO A 64 11.68 -3.55 10.32
N ASN A 65 10.37 -3.66 10.54
CA ASN A 65 9.76 -3.46 11.85
C ASN A 65 8.76 -4.56 12.20
N GLY A 66 9.05 -5.76 11.75
CA GLY A 66 8.18 -6.91 11.84
C GLY A 66 8.10 -7.56 10.48
N LYS A 67 7.79 -8.83 10.47
CA LYS A 67 7.75 -9.59 9.23
C LYS A 67 6.37 -9.49 8.60
N LEU A 68 6.26 -8.77 7.49
CA LEU A 68 5.04 -8.72 6.70
C LEU A 68 5.25 -9.53 5.42
N ASP A 69 4.44 -10.55 5.24
CA ASP A 69 4.46 -11.42 4.07
C ASP A 69 3.25 -11.15 3.21
N TYR A 70 3.43 -11.24 1.90
CA TYR A 70 2.35 -11.17 0.92
C TYR A 70 2.42 -12.41 0.03
N GLU A 71 1.39 -13.22 0.05
CA GLU A 71 1.32 -14.46 -0.72
C GLU A 71 -0.08 -14.65 -1.28
N LYS A 72 -0.18 -14.73 -2.61
CA LYS A 72 -1.44 -15.00 -3.32
C LYS A 72 -2.61 -14.12 -2.87
N GLY A 73 -2.35 -12.82 -2.72
CA GLY A 73 -3.37 -11.86 -2.34
C GLY A 73 -3.66 -11.79 -0.85
N ARG A 74 -2.97 -12.56 -0.03
CA ARG A 74 -3.13 -12.55 1.43
C ARG A 74 -1.91 -11.97 2.11
N THR A 75 -2.15 -11.29 3.22
CA THR A 75 -1.07 -10.72 4.03
C THR A 75 -0.97 -11.43 5.37
N TYR A 76 0.25 -11.57 5.86
CA TYR A 76 0.57 -12.23 7.13
C TYR A 76 1.55 -11.35 7.89
N PHE A 77 1.23 -10.99 9.11
CA PHE A 77 2.12 -10.20 9.94
C PHE A 77 2.67 -11.09 11.07
N ASN A 78 4.00 -11.26 11.10
CA ASN A 78 4.68 -12.14 12.06
C ASN A 78 4.04 -13.55 12.07
N ALA A 79 3.76 -14.09 10.87
CA ALA A 79 3.17 -15.40 10.63
C ALA A 79 1.67 -15.52 10.98
N TRP A 80 1.02 -14.43 11.37
CA TRP A 80 -0.42 -14.41 11.60
C TRP A 80 -1.15 -13.83 10.40
N THR A 81 -2.21 -14.52 9.95
CA THR A 81 -3.03 -14.03 8.85
C THR A 81 -3.79 -12.78 9.26
N ILE A 82 -3.77 -11.75 8.41
CA ILE A 82 -4.59 -10.57 8.59
C ILE A 82 -5.95 -10.89 7.98
N LEU A 83 -6.96 -11.05 8.83
CA LEU A 83 -8.26 -11.61 8.43
C LEU A 83 -9.19 -10.63 7.75
N GLU A 84 -9.11 -9.34 8.07
CA GLU A 84 -10.00 -8.35 7.51
C GLU A 84 -9.28 -7.52 6.46
N HIS A 85 -10.00 -7.18 5.38
CA HIS A 85 -9.53 -6.21 4.38
C HIS A 85 -8.14 -6.48 3.84
N GLN A 86 -7.99 -7.59 3.14
CA GLN A 86 -6.74 -7.86 2.41
C GLN A 86 -6.50 -6.75 1.39
N PRO A 87 -5.27 -6.22 1.28
CA PRO A 87 -5.00 -5.12 0.38
C PRO A 87 -5.08 -5.56 -1.08
N GLU A 88 -5.92 -4.87 -1.86
CA GLU A 88 -6.05 -5.06 -3.30
C GLU A 88 -5.34 -3.95 -4.07
N TYR A 89 -5.10 -2.82 -3.41
CA TYR A 89 -4.53 -1.63 -4.01
C TYR A 89 -3.30 -1.17 -3.25
N VAL A 90 -2.42 -0.46 -3.96
CA VAL A 90 -1.15 0.02 -3.41
C VAL A 90 -1.34 0.83 -2.13
N HIS A 91 -2.26 1.80 -2.13
CA HIS A 91 -2.47 2.65 -0.95
C HIS A 91 -2.96 1.85 0.26
N GLN A 92 -3.73 0.78 0.02
CA GLN A 92 -4.21 -0.07 1.11
C GLN A 92 -3.06 -0.82 1.78
N LEU A 93 -2.10 -1.32 0.98
CA LEU A 93 -0.91 -1.97 1.53
C LEU A 93 -0.07 -0.98 2.33
N GLN A 94 0.11 0.24 1.81
CA GLN A 94 0.85 1.28 2.51
C GLN A 94 0.21 1.60 3.87
N ASN A 95 -1.12 1.73 3.90
CA ASN A 95 -1.85 2.05 5.12
C ASN A 95 -1.80 0.89 6.11
N LEU A 96 -1.92 -0.34 5.63
CA LEU A 96 -1.81 -1.53 6.47
C LEU A 96 -0.42 -1.61 7.11
N TYR A 97 0.63 -1.43 6.32
CA TYR A 97 2.00 -1.48 6.83
C TYR A 97 2.23 -0.42 7.92
N PHE A 98 1.74 0.80 7.69
CA PHE A 98 1.85 1.85 8.69
C PHE A 98 1.10 1.50 9.98
N ALA A 99 -0.11 0.97 9.85
CA ALA A 99 -0.93 0.58 11.01
C ALA A 99 -0.25 -0.50 11.84
N LEU A 100 0.49 -1.41 11.21
CA LEU A 100 1.15 -2.52 11.89
C LEU A 100 2.52 -2.17 12.45
N THR A 101 3.26 -1.27 11.81
CA THR A 101 4.67 -1.03 12.14
C THR A 101 4.96 0.40 12.59
N GLY A 102 4.09 1.35 12.29
CA GLY A 102 4.37 2.77 12.52
C GLY A 102 5.29 3.40 11.49
N GLU A 103 5.70 2.66 10.47
CA GLU A 103 6.60 3.12 9.43
C GLU A 103 5.90 3.22 8.08
N GLU A 104 6.38 4.13 7.22
CA GLU A 104 5.81 4.31 5.89
C GLU A 104 6.46 3.39 4.87
N LEU A 105 5.64 2.82 3.97
CA LEU A 105 6.13 2.25 2.72
C LEU A 105 6.13 3.35 1.67
N SER A 106 7.28 3.67 1.15
CA SER A 106 7.38 4.77 0.18
C SER A 106 8.26 4.46 -1.03
#